data_54d799bdbbdfa8243e19990cd508e262
#
_entry.id   54d799bdbbdfa8243e19990cd508e262
#
_cell.length_a   1.000
_cell.length_b   1.000
_cell.length_c   1.000
_cell.angle_alpha   90.00
_cell.angle_beta   90.00
_cell.angle_gamma   90.00
#
_symmetry.space_group_name_H-M   'P 1'
#
loop_
_entity.id
_entity.type
_entity.pdbx_description
1 polymer ?
#
loop_
_entity_poly.entity_id
_entity_poly.type
_entity_poly.pdbx_seq_one_letter_code
_entity_poly.pdbx_strand_id
1 'polypeptide(L)'
;LNFYEKIYLHENFEFLKIYSKITADNIRVSPLDAIIYIETDKKIWSKIDFIVFNAARALISPDGIKAMDKYNKNYIDSDFEYLNNLLNVHFFDYKNLEKLLVGRTFFTLSNKNAKITKNMEGYQMESISNLKFTTENGEREYKLNLQYSEDYNLEDLKLKDVKSDDAIEIVYSNWETQPNNVKLPKNVKIIIKGSKNSQILIEN
;
A
#
# COMPACT_ATOMS: atom_id res chain seq x y z
N LEU A 1 -21.58 -12.26 12.05
CA LEU A 1 -20.66 -11.21 11.60
C LEU A 1 -21.00 -10.79 10.18
N ASN A 2 -21.16 -9.49 9.95
CA ASN A 2 -21.35 -8.95 8.61
C ASN A 2 -20.03 -8.89 7.83
N PHE A 3 -20.07 -8.54 6.53
CA PHE A 3 -18.88 -8.48 5.69
C PHE A 3 -17.81 -7.54 6.26
N TYR A 4 -18.20 -6.35 6.73
CA TYR A 4 -17.25 -5.36 7.25
C TYR A 4 -16.54 -5.85 8.52
N GLU A 5 -17.27 -6.51 9.42
CA GLU A 5 -16.68 -7.10 10.62
C GLU A 5 -15.67 -8.20 10.26
N LYS A 6 -15.97 -8.99 9.22
CA LYS A 6 -15.07 -10.07 8.78
C LYS A 6 -13.79 -9.58 8.15
N ILE A 7 -13.82 -8.52 7.35
CA ILE A 7 -12.58 -7.97 6.75
C ILE A 7 -11.67 -7.32 7.79
N TYR A 8 -12.22 -6.86 8.93
CA TYR A 8 -11.45 -6.22 10.00
C TYR A 8 -11.03 -7.19 11.11
N LEU A 9 -11.47 -8.46 11.08
CA LEU A 9 -11.29 -9.40 12.18
C LEU A 9 -9.82 -9.77 12.47
N HIS A 10 -8.94 -9.69 11.49
CA HIS A 10 -7.54 -10.12 11.58
C HIS A 10 -6.53 -8.98 11.37
N GLU A 11 -6.95 -7.75 11.62
CA GLU A 11 -6.13 -6.58 11.35
C GLU A 11 -5.14 -6.21 12.46
N ASN A 12 -5.29 -6.78 13.66
CA ASN A 12 -4.57 -6.31 14.84
C ASN A 12 -3.24 -7.01 15.05
N PHE A 13 -2.17 -6.26 14.90
CA PHE A 13 -0.83 -6.58 15.39
C PHE A 13 -0.23 -5.33 16.05
N GLU A 14 0.64 -5.51 17.03
CA GLU A 14 1.37 -4.41 17.64
C GLU A 14 2.70 -4.17 16.93
N PHE A 15 3.42 -5.25 16.67
CA PHE A 15 4.69 -5.25 15.96
C PHE A 15 4.70 -6.28 14.85
N LEU A 16 5.31 -5.91 13.73
CA LEU A 16 5.51 -6.81 12.62
C LEU A 16 6.92 -6.64 12.05
N LYS A 17 7.59 -7.75 11.77
CA LYS A 17 8.86 -7.78 11.06
C LYS A 17 8.70 -8.59 9.78
N ILE A 18 8.98 -7.98 8.66
CA ILE A 18 8.83 -8.60 7.34
C ILE A 18 10.19 -8.59 6.64
N TYR A 19 10.60 -9.74 6.12
CA TYR A 19 11.72 -9.87 5.20
C TYR A 19 11.17 -9.82 3.79
N SER A 20 11.59 -8.84 3.02
CA SER A 20 11.02 -8.59 1.70
C SER A 20 12.10 -8.49 0.64
N LYS A 21 11.73 -8.85 -0.59
CA LYS A 21 12.46 -8.56 -1.80
C LYS A 21 11.65 -7.57 -2.62
N ILE A 22 12.25 -6.43 -2.96
CA ILE A 22 11.59 -5.35 -3.68
C ILE A 22 12.17 -5.25 -5.08
N THR A 23 11.31 -5.37 -6.08
CA THR A 23 11.64 -5.19 -7.50
C THR A 23 10.85 -4.03 -8.06
N ALA A 24 11.52 -3.06 -8.65
CA ALA A 24 10.87 -1.92 -9.29
C ALA A 24 11.48 -1.68 -10.66
N ASP A 25 10.63 -1.42 -11.66
CA ASP A 25 11.05 -1.24 -13.05
C ASP A 25 11.83 0.06 -13.29
N ASN A 26 11.69 1.05 -12.40
CA ASN A 26 12.39 2.32 -12.44
C ASN A 26 13.65 2.38 -11.56
N ILE A 27 14.02 1.28 -10.91
CA ILE A 27 15.23 1.17 -10.08
C ILE A 27 16.24 0.25 -10.75
N ARG A 28 17.41 0.80 -11.15
CA ARG A 28 18.43 0.03 -11.88
C ARG A 28 19.05 -1.12 -11.08
N VAL A 29 19.06 -1.00 -9.77
CA VAL A 29 19.72 -1.96 -8.87
C VAL A 29 18.70 -2.89 -8.18
N SER A 30 17.59 -3.21 -8.82
CA SER A 30 16.65 -4.20 -8.31
C SER A 30 17.04 -5.63 -8.71
N PRO A 31 16.68 -6.67 -7.95
CA PRO A 31 15.93 -6.60 -6.70
C PRO A 31 16.75 -6.10 -5.51
N LEU A 32 16.06 -5.49 -4.54
CA LEU A 32 16.61 -5.06 -3.28
C LEU A 32 16.09 -5.94 -2.15
N ASP A 33 16.95 -6.31 -1.22
CA ASP A 33 16.52 -6.97 0.01
C ASP A 33 16.14 -5.94 1.05
N ALA A 34 15.00 -6.10 1.67
CA ALA A 34 14.50 -5.19 2.69
C ALA A 34 14.06 -5.93 3.95
N ILE A 35 14.35 -5.34 5.10
CA ILE A 35 13.75 -5.71 6.36
C ILE A 35 12.86 -4.56 6.77
N ILE A 36 11.57 -4.84 6.93
CA ILE A 36 10.55 -3.85 7.27
C ILE A 36 10.03 -4.14 8.67
N TYR A 37 10.14 -3.18 9.57
CA TYR A 37 9.58 -3.23 10.91
C TYR A 37 8.42 -2.27 10.99
N ILE A 38 7.26 -2.75 11.40
CA ILE A 38 6.06 -1.94 11.59
C ILE A 38 5.68 -1.98 13.07
N GLU A 39 5.61 -0.83 13.69
CA GLU A 39 4.94 -0.63 14.97
C GLU A 39 3.64 0.10 14.66
N THR A 40 2.52 -0.59 14.86
CA THR A 40 1.19 -0.13 14.44
C THR A 40 0.87 1.28 14.93
N ASP A 41 0.42 2.14 14.03
CA ASP A 41 0.06 3.55 14.25
C ASP A 41 1.20 4.46 14.70
N LYS A 42 2.44 3.95 14.76
CA LYS A 42 3.58 4.73 15.26
C LYS A 42 4.68 4.96 14.22
N LYS A 43 5.22 3.88 13.66
CA LYS A 43 6.36 3.99 12.73
C LYS A 43 6.55 2.75 11.87
N ILE A 44 7.13 2.98 10.72
CA ILE A 44 7.72 1.96 9.86
C ILE A 44 9.22 2.27 9.77
N TRP A 45 10.04 1.30 10.12
CA TRP A 45 11.49 1.38 9.93
C TRP A 45 11.91 0.33 8.90
N SER A 46 12.72 0.73 7.93
CA SER A 46 13.20 -0.17 6.89
C SER A 46 14.70 -0.07 6.71
N LYS A 47 15.33 -1.23 6.60
CA LYS A 47 16.70 -1.40 6.16
C LYS A 47 16.66 -2.03 4.77
N ILE A 48 17.31 -1.40 3.80
CA ILE A 48 17.33 -1.84 2.42
C ILE A 48 18.77 -2.13 2.04
N ASP A 49 19.02 -3.35 1.57
CA ASP A 49 20.33 -3.81 1.16
C ASP A 49 20.33 -4.20 -0.32
N PHE A 50 21.44 -3.98 -1.00
CA PHE A 50 21.70 -4.47 -2.34
C PHE A 50 22.91 -5.41 -2.29
N ILE A 51 22.65 -6.70 -2.52
CA ILE A 51 23.65 -7.79 -2.41
C ILE A 51 24.27 -7.77 -1.00
N VAL A 52 25.51 -7.26 -0.87
CA VAL A 52 26.23 -7.18 0.42
C VAL A 52 26.36 -5.75 0.95
N PHE A 53 25.78 -4.78 0.26
CA PHE A 53 25.87 -3.37 0.63
C PHE A 53 24.58 -2.87 1.29
N ASN A 54 24.74 -2.22 2.43
CA ASN A 54 23.65 -1.49 3.05
C ASN A 54 23.36 -0.23 2.22
N ALA A 55 22.32 -0.30 1.39
CA ALA A 55 22.03 0.75 0.40
C ALA A 55 21.25 1.92 1.01
N ALA A 56 20.26 1.65 1.87
CA ALA A 56 19.42 2.70 2.41
C ALA A 56 18.80 2.30 3.76
N ARG A 57 18.38 3.32 4.50
CA ARG A 57 17.55 3.18 5.69
C ARG A 57 16.44 4.23 5.63
N ALA A 58 15.25 3.86 6.04
CA ALA A 58 14.11 4.75 6.09
C ALA A 58 13.38 4.62 7.43
N LEU A 59 12.95 5.77 7.94
CA LEU A 59 12.03 5.86 9.06
C LEU A 59 10.82 6.66 8.62
N ILE A 60 9.67 6.04 8.68
CA ILE A 60 8.39 6.63 8.31
C ILE A 60 7.51 6.68 9.55
N SER A 61 6.95 7.83 9.82
CA SER A 61 6.07 8.07 10.96
C SER A 61 4.95 9.03 10.55
N PRO A 62 3.95 9.29 11.40
CA PRO A 62 2.95 10.32 11.12
C PRO A 62 3.53 11.71 10.83
N ASP A 63 4.75 11.99 11.30
CA ASP A 63 5.45 13.28 11.09
C ASP A 63 6.12 13.38 9.71
N GLY A 64 6.27 12.27 8.98
CA GLY A 64 6.86 12.27 7.66
C GLY A 64 7.84 11.13 7.39
N ILE A 65 8.73 11.36 6.42
CA ILE A 65 9.67 10.39 5.89
C ILE A 65 11.09 10.90 6.10
N LYS A 66 11.90 10.10 6.78
CA LYS A 66 13.35 10.31 6.90
C LYS A 66 14.07 9.13 6.28
N ALA A 67 14.90 9.37 5.29
CA ALA A 67 15.63 8.33 4.61
C ALA A 67 17.08 8.72 4.36
N MET A 68 17.94 7.74 4.41
CA MET A 68 19.36 7.88 4.10
C MET A 68 19.71 6.90 2.98
N ASP A 69 20.08 7.43 1.84
CA ASP A 69 20.72 6.69 0.75
C ASP A 69 22.22 6.72 0.95
N LYS A 70 22.76 5.61 1.43
CA LYS A 70 24.19 5.50 1.72
C LYS A 70 25.04 5.38 0.45
N TYR A 71 24.47 4.89 -0.63
CA TYR A 71 25.15 4.74 -1.90
C TYR A 71 25.43 6.09 -2.57
N ASN A 72 24.41 6.94 -2.66
CA ASN A 72 24.52 8.28 -3.24
C ASN A 72 24.84 9.36 -2.21
N LYS A 73 24.94 9.00 -0.93
CA LYS A 73 25.16 9.93 0.19
C LYS A 73 24.12 11.03 0.30
N ASN A 74 22.87 10.69 -0.03
CA ASN A 74 21.74 11.60 0.05
C ASN A 74 20.94 11.34 1.33
N TYR A 75 20.42 12.43 1.88
CA TYR A 75 19.50 12.39 3.00
C TYR A 75 18.17 13.02 2.60
N ILE A 76 17.08 12.35 2.92
CA ILE A 76 15.71 12.82 2.67
C ILE A 76 15.05 13.07 4.03
N ASP A 77 14.53 14.28 4.21
CA ASP A 77 13.66 14.63 5.33
C ASP A 77 12.47 15.39 4.74
N SER A 78 11.34 14.71 4.65
CA SER A 78 10.19 15.20 3.92
C SER A 78 8.89 14.77 4.57
N ASP A 79 7.80 15.38 4.12
CA ASP A 79 6.44 14.92 4.40
C ASP A 79 5.97 13.87 3.37
N PHE A 80 4.70 13.49 3.43
CA PHE A 80 4.12 12.53 2.50
C PHE A 80 3.89 13.08 1.09
N GLU A 81 3.98 14.38 0.88
CA GLU A 81 3.94 14.99 -0.46
C GLU A 81 5.07 14.44 -1.35
N TYR A 82 6.24 14.18 -0.79
CA TYR A 82 7.33 13.54 -1.51
C TYR A 82 6.91 12.19 -2.10
N LEU A 83 6.28 11.33 -1.29
CA LEU A 83 5.81 10.01 -1.74
C LEU A 83 4.64 10.15 -2.72
N ASN A 84 3.70 11.04 -2.45
CA ASN A 84 2.57 11.31 -3.34
C ASN A 84 3.03 11.78 -4.71
N ASN A 85 4.00 12.69 -4.77
CA ASN A 85 4.57 13.17 -6.03
C ASN A 85 5.34 12.07 -6.77
N LEU A 86 6.10 11.25 -6.05
CA LEU A 86 6.86 10.14 -6.63
C LEU A 86 5.94 9.10 -7.30
N LEU A 87 4.79 8.81 -6.70
CA LEU A 87 3.82 7.82 -7.17
C LEU A 87 2.69 8.43 -8.01
N ASN A 88 2.69 9.76 -8.21
CA ASN A 88 1.63 10.49 -8.91
C ASN A 88 0.23 10.22 -8.32
N VAL A 89 0.14 10.21 -7.02
CA VAL A 89 -1.10 10.05 -6.25
C VAL A 89 -1.23 11.15 -5.21
N HIS A 90 -2.37 11.23 -4.50
CA HIS A 90 -2.67 12.32 -3.59
C HIS A 90 -3.27 11.85 -2.25
N PHE A 91 -3.15 10.56 -1.94
CA PHE A 91 -3.85 9.97 -0.79
C PHE A 91 -2.92 9.30 0.24
N PHE A 92 -1.60 9.31 0.04
CA PHE A 92 -0.69 8.70 1.01
C PHE A 92 -0.47 9.62 2.21
N ASP A 93 -0.75 9.06 3.36
CA ASP A 93 -0.29 9.44 4.68
C ASP A 93 0.34 8.20 5.34
N TYR A 94 0.76 8.32 6.59
CA TYR A 94 1.35 7.21 7.32
C TYR A 94 0.41 6.00 7.41
N LYS A 95 -0.85 6.25 7.81
CA LYS A 95 -1.83 5.19 8.04
C LYS A 95 -2.16 4.42 6.75
N ASN A 96 -2.33 5.12 5.66
CA ASN A 96 -2.61 4.52 4.36
C ASN A 96 -1.43 3.67 3.87
N LEU A 97 -0.20 4.14 4.04
CA LEU A 97 1.00 3.40 3.69
C LEU A 97 1.16 2.13 4.53
N GLU A 98 0.95 2.21 5.84
CA GLU A 98 0.99 1.04 6.73
C GLU A 98 -0.01 -0.02 6.27
N LYS A 99 -1.25 0.36 6.02
CA LYS A 99 -2.31 -0.54 5.56
C LYS A 99 -2.03 -1.12 4.18
N LEU A 100 -1.49 -0.33 3.26
CA LEU A 100 -1.09 -0.82 1.93
C LEU A 100 -0.09 -1.97 2.04
N LEU A 101 0.93 -1.83 2.87
CA LEU A 101 2.00 -2.82 2.99
C LEU A 101 1.51 -4.17 3.52
N VAL A 102 0.45 -4.20 4.29
CA VAL A 102 -0.08 -5.42 4.93
C VAL A 102 -1.38 -5.93 4.30
N GLY A 103 -1.79 -5.37 3.17
CA GLY A 103 -2.97 -5.82 2.45
C GLY A 103 -4.30 -5.46 3.11
N ARG A 104 -4.37 -4.30 3.74
CA ARG A 104 -5.61 -3.77 4.32
C ARG A 104 -6.16 -2.63 3.49
N THR A 105 -7.49 -2.50 3.46
CA THR A 105 -8.08 -1.31 2.87
C THR A 105 -7.81 -0.10 3.76
N PHE A 106 -7.39 1.01 3.14
CA PHE A 106 -7.11 2.24 3.86
C PHE A 106 -8.25 3.26 3.78
N PHE A 107 -9.37 2.89 3.21
CA PHE A 107 -10.60 3.68 3.22
C PHE A 107 -11.59 3.08 4.20
N THR A 108 -12.23 3.91 5.00
CA THR A 108 -13.29 3.47 5.90
C THR A 108 -14.53 3.14 5.08
N LEU A 109 -14.85 1.86 5.00
CA LEU A 109 -15.95 1.33 4.20
C LEU A 109 -17.15 0.97 5.07
N SER A 110 -18.34 1.29 4.58
CA SER A 110 -19.60 0.95 5.21
C SER A 110 -20.71 0.84 4.15
N ASN A 111 -21.89 0.36 4.54
CA ASN A 111 -23.06 0.33 3.68
C ASN A 111 -23.49 1.71 3.16
N LYS A 112 -23.02 2.79 3.79
CA LYS A 112 -23.34 4.16 3.40
C LYS A 112 -22.52 4.65 2.21
N ASN A 113 -21.30 4.14 2.05
CA ASN A 113 -20.34 4.64 1.06
C ASN A 113 -19.86 3.60 0.06
N ALA A 114 -20.23 2.33 0.23
CA ALA A 114 -19.81 1.25 -0.64
C ALA A 114 -20.94 0.27 -0.91
N LYS A 115 -20.95 -0.26 -2.14
CA LYS A 115 -21.85 -1.33 -2.59
C LYS A 115 -21.06 -2.63 -2.67
N ILE A 116 -21.58 -3.69 -2.04
CA ILE A 116 -20.99 -5.03 -2.05
C ILE A 116 -21.80 -5.92 -2.98
N THR A 117 -21.12 -6.67 -3.83
CA THR A 117 -21.71 -7.69 -4.69
C THR A 117 -20.91 -8.98 -4.53
N LYS A 118 -21.58 -10.08 -4.22
CA LYS A 118 -20.95 -11.40 -4.24
C LYS A 118 -20.80 -11.88 -5.67
N ASN A 119 -19.61 -12.35 -6.02
CA ASN A 119 -19.31 -12.95 -7.32
C ASN A 119 -18.66 -14.33 -7.16
N MET A 120 -18.22 -14.94 -8.26
CA MET A 120 -17.60 -16.27 -8.23
C MET A 120 -16.25 -16.30 -7.52
N GLU A 121 -15.54 -15.15 -7.45
CA GLU A 121 -14.23 -15.02 -6.84
C GLU A 121 -14.30 -14.59 -5.37
N GLY A 122 -15.48 -14.19 -4.89
CA GLY A 122 -15.69 -13.71 -3.53
C GLY A 122 -16.60 -12.50 -3.47
N TYR A 123 -16.07 -11.35 -3.05
CA TYR A 123 -16.85 -10.13 -2.85
C TYR A 123 -16.20 -8.94 -3.56
N GLN A 124 -17.00 -8.30 -4.41
CA GLN A 124 -16.60 -7.06 -5.06
C GLN A 124 -17.22 -5.87 -4.32
N MET A 125 -16.44 -4.84 -4.12
CA MET A 125 -16.89 -3.57 -3.57
C MET A 125 -16.61 -2.42 -4.52
N GLU A 126 -17.61 -1.55 -4.65
CA GLU A 126 -17.47 -0.28 -5.37
C GLU A 126 -17.87 0.87 -4.47
N SER A 127 -17.16 1.98 -4.56
CA SER A 127 -17.60 3.22 -3.91
C SER A 127 -18.88 3.73 -4.54
N ILE A 128 -19.86 4.10 -3.71
CA ILE A 128 -21.14 4.68 -4.17
C ILE A 128 -20.91 6.06 -4.76
N SER A 129 -20.04 6.84 -4.11
CA SER A 129 -19.57 8.15 -4.59
C SER A 129 -18.07 8.15 -4.78
N ASN A 130 -17.57 9.05 -5.64
CA ASN A 130 -16.15 9.19 -5.85
C ASN A 130 -15.44 9.68 -4.58
N LEU A 131 -14.20 9.20 -4.39
CA LEU A 131 -13.32 9.68 -3.33
C LEU A 131 -12.69 10.99 -3.76
N LYS A 132 -12.77 12.01 -2.91
CA LYS A 132 -12.26 13.35 -3.18
C LYS A 132 -11.02 13.65 -2.35
N PHE A 133 -9.98 14.15 -3.00
CA PHE A 133 -8.74 14.57 -2.38
C PHE A 133 -8.41 15.99 -2.80
N THR A 134 -8.14 16.86 -1.84
CA THR A 134 -7.71 18.23 -2.10
C THR A 134 -6.20 18.24 -2.34
N THR A 135 -5.78 18.82 -3.44
CA THR A 135 -4.38 19.00 -3.82
C THR A 135 -4.07 20.48 -4.05
N GLU A 136 -2.78 20.83 -4.16
CA GLU A 136 -2.36 22.20 -4.51
C GLU A 136 -2.91 22.66 -5.87
N ASN A 137 -3.17 21.72 -6.78
CA ASN A 137 -3.70 21.98 -8.12
C ASN A 137 -5.22 21.81 -8.23
N GLY A 138 -5.93 21.74 -7.10
CA GLY A 138 -7.37 21.57 -7.05
C GLY A 138 -7.81 20.23 -6.47
N GLU A 139 -9.07 19.91 -6.69
CA GLU A 139 -9.66 18.66 -6.19
C GLU A 139 -9.48 17.53 -7.21
N ARG A 140 -9.04 16.36 -6.74
CA ARG A 140 -8.96 15.13 -7.51
C ARG A 140 -10.02 14.14 -7.01
N GLU A 141 -10.68 13.48 -7.94
CA GLU A 141 -11.72 12.48 -7.65
C GLU A 141 -11.32 11.12 -8.22
N TYR A 142 -11.51 10.08 -7.41
CA TYR A 142 -11.19 8.69 -7.79
C TYR A 142 -12.39 7.77 -7.58
N LYS A 143 -12.56 6.85 -8.50
CA LYS A 143 -13.44 5.70 -8.33
C LYS A 143 -12.66 4.56 -7.69
N LEU A 144 -13.19 4.00 -6.59
CA LEU A 144 -12.60 2.88 -5.87
C LEU A 144 -13.31 1.57 -6.21
N ASN A 145 -12.54 0.55 -6.55
CA ASN A 145 -13.00 -0.84 -6.68
C ASN A 145 -12.10 -1.75 -5.87
N LEU A 146 -12.70 -2.67 -5.13
CA LEU A 146 -12.02 -3.67 -4.33
C LEU A 146 -12.53 -5.07 -4.68
N GLN A 147 -11.64 -6.06 -4.67
CA GLN A 147 -12.00 -7.47 -4.73
C GLN A 147 -11.45 -8.16 -3.48
N TYR A 148 -12.34 -8.85 -2.76
CA TYR A 148 -11.99 -9.72 -1.65
C TYR A 148 -12.25 -11.18 -2.04
N SER A 149 -11.41 -12.10 -1.55
CA SER A 149 -11.65 -13.53 -1.68
C SER A 149 -12.85 -13.98 -0.83
N GLU A 150 -13.30 -15.22 -1.02
CA GLU A 150 -14.31 -15.84 -0.16
C GLU A 150 -13.88 -15.90 1.31
N ASP A 151 -12.58 -15.93 1.57
CA ASP A 151 -11.98 -15.90 2.91
C ASP A 151 -11.74 -14.49 3.46
N TYR A 152 -12.30 -13.45 2.78
CA TYR A 152 -12.23 -12.04 3.19
C TYR A 152 -10.82 -11.44 3.17
N ASN A 153 -9.91 -11.98 2.37
CA ASN A 153 -8.63 -11.38 2.10
C ASN A 153 -8.74 -10.40 0.91
N LEU A 154 -8.14 -9.23 1.04
CA LEU A 154 -8.07 -8.26 -0.05
C LEU A 154 -7.14 -8.79 -1.15
N GLU A 155 -7.65 -8.92 -2.37
CA GLU A 155 -6.89 -9.41 -3.52
C GLU A 155 -6.54 -8.32 -4.51
N ASP A 156 -7.41 -7.33 -4.67
CA ASP A 156 -7.23 -6.26 -5.64
C ASP A 156 -7.85 -4.96 -5.14
N LEU A 157 -7.12 -3.87 -5.30
CA LEU A 157 -7.56 -2.52 -5.01
C LEU A 157 -7.26 -1.64 -6.21
N LYS A 158 -8.29 -1.00 -6.78
CA LYS A 158 -8.14 -0.08 -7.91
C LYS A 158 -8.67 1.29 -7.55
N LEU A 159 -7.85 2.30 -7.78
CA LEU A 159 -8.23 3.70 -7.74
C LEU A 159 -7.99 4.30 -9.13
N LYS A 160 -9.06 4.75 -9.77
CA LYS A 160 -9.00 5.39 -11.09
C LYS A 160 -9.46 6.83 -10.99
N ASP A 161 -8.66 7.76 -11.49
CA ASP A 161 -9.05 9.16 -11.64
C ASP A 161 -10.23 9.26 -12.62
N VAL A 162 -11.26 10.06 -12.25
CA VAL A 162 -12.46 10.21 -13.08
C VAL A 162 -12.26 11.13 -14.28
N LYS A 163 -11.20 11.97 -14.26
CA LYS A 163 -10.92 12.97 -15.30
C LYS A 163 -9.71 12.68 -16.16
N SER A 164 -8.92 11.65 -15.84
CA SER A 164 -7.70 11.30 -16.56
C SER A 164 -7.55 9.79 -16.66
N ASP A 165 -6.48 9.33 -17.33
CA ASP A 165 -6.12 7.91 -17.39
C ASP A 165 -5.25 7.48 -16.20
N ASP A 166 -5.02 8.37 -15.23
CA ASP A 166 -4.25 8.07 -14.04
C ASP A 166 -4.99 7.03 -13.18
N ALA A 167 -4.28 6.00 -12.80
CA ALA A 167 -4.80 4.94 -11.96
C ALA A 167 -3.68 4.30 -11.13
N ILE A 168 -4.05 3.76 -9.99
CA ILE A 168 -3.22 2.85 -9.22
C ILE A 168 -3.98 1.56 -8.97
N GLU A 169 -3.31 0.43 -9.17
CA GLU A 169 -3.82 -0.89 -8.83
C GLU A 169 -2.84 -1.58 -7.91
N ILE A 170 -3.36 -2.18 -6.84
CA ILE A 170 -2.56 -2.97 -5.91
C ILE A 170 -3.14 -4.38 -5.87
N VAL A 171 -2.31 -5.36 -6.24
CA VAL A 171 -2.68 -6.77 -6.26
C VAL A 171 -1.98 -7.49 -5.13
N TYR A 172 -2.76 -8.13 -4.28
CA TYR A 172 -2.29 -8.94 -3.16
C TYR A 172 -2.51 -10.41 -3.45
N SER A 173 -1.50 -11.24 -3.24
CA SER A 173 -1.61 -12.68 -3.50
C SER A 173 -0.82 -13.51 -2.51
N ASN A 174 -1.11 -14.81 -2.50
CA ASN A 174 -0.45 -15.80 -1.64
C ASN A 174 -0.55 -15.42 -0.15
N TRP A 175 -1.77 -15.21 0.31
CA TRP A 175 -2.05 -14.91 1.70
C TRP A 175 -1.67 -16.05 2.62
N GLU A 176 -0.94 -15.75 3.69
CA GLU A 176 -0.48 -16.69 4.70
C GLU A 176 -0.87 -16.22 6.10
N THR A 177 -1.20 -17.20 6.96
CA THR A 177 -1.42 -16.93 8.38
C THR A 177 -0.10 -17.04 9.12
N GLN A 178 0.30 -15.96 9.79
CA GLN A 178 1.50 -15.92 10.62
C GLN A 178 1.28 -16.62 11.98
N PRO A 179 2.34 -16.98 12.74
CA PRO A 179 2.20 -17.65 14.04
C PRO A 179 1.33 -16.89 15.06
N ASN A 180 1.23 -15.57 14.96
CA ASN A 180 0.38 -14.72 15.79
C ASN A 180 -1.07 -14.58 15.27
N ASN A 181 -1.50 -15.44 14.34
CA ASN A 181 -2.79 -15.42 13.65
C ASN A 181 -3.05 -14.19 12.76
N VAL A 182 -2.06 -13.34 12.53
CA VAL A 182 -2.16 -12.25 11.57
C VAL A 182 -2.04 -12.82 10.16
N LYS A 183 -2.98 -12.47 9.29
CA LYS A 183 -2.92 -12.83 7.87
C LYS A 183 -2.17 -11.75 7.10
N LEU A 184 -1.19 -12.14 6.30
CA LEU A 184 -0.39 -11.25 5.46
C LEU A 184 -0.31 -11.77 4.03
N PRO A 185 -0.34 -10.89 3.03
CA PRO A 185 -0.03 -11.27 1.65
C PRO A 185 1.46 -11.50 1.51
N LYS A 186 1.83 -12.58 0.85
CA LYS A 186 3.22 -12.84 0.49
C LYS A 186 3.70 -11.91 -0.64
N ASN A 187 2.81 -11.59 -1.55
CA ASN A 187 3.12 -10.73 -2.69
C ASN A 187 2.23 -9.49 -2.69
N VAL A 188 2.85 -8.33 -2.87
CA VAL A 188 2.20 -7.04 -3.05
C VAL A 188 2.73 -6.43 -4.34
N LYS A 189 1.85 -6.26 -5.34
CA LYS A 189 2.19 -5.70 -6.64
C LYS A 189 1.48 -4.37 -6.81
N ILE A 190 2.26 -3.31 -6.97
CA ILE A 190 1.75 -1.95 -7.16
C ILE A 190 1.94 -1.57 -8.61
N ILE A 191 0.86 -1.25 -9.30
CA ILE A 191 0.85 -0.86 -10.72
C ILE A 191 0.37 0.57 -10.80
N ILE A 192 1.21 1.45 -11.33
CA ILE A 192 0.90 2.87 -11.50
C ILE A 192 0.76 3.13 -13.00
N LYS A 193 -0.39 3.69 -13.38
CA LYS A 193 -0.71 4.07 -14.76
C LYS A 193 -0.92 5.58 -14.86
N GLY A 194 -0.43 6.19 -15.93
CA GLY A 194 -0.55 7.63 -16.15
C GLY A 194 0.37 8.10 -17.27
N SER A 195 0.92 9.30 -17.13
CA SER A 195 1.92 9.84 -18.04
C SER A 195 3.19 8.96 -18.12
N LYS A 196 3.52 8.29 -17.01
CA LYS A 196 4.53 7.23 -16.94
C LYS A 196 3.92 6.04 -16.24
N ASN A 197 4.10 4.85 -16.81
CA ASN A 197 3.70 3.60 -16.18
C ASN A 197 4.87 3.05 -15.37
N SER A 198 4.61 2.60 -14.15
CA SER A 198 5.60 1.93 -13.31
C SER A 198 4.99 0.79 -12.51
N GLN A 199 5.85 -0.11 -12.05
CA GLN A 199 5.45 -1.30 -11.34
C GLN A 199 6.43 -1.60 -10.22
N ILE A 200 5.90 -1.91 -9.04
CA ILE A 200 6.68 -2.31 -7.87
C ILE A 200 6.15 -3.65 -7.38
N LEU A 201 7.03 -4.63 -7.20
CA LEU A 201 6.71 -5.92 -6.62
C LEU A 201 7.42 -6.08 -5.30
N ILE A 202 6.67 -6.36 -4.25
CA ILE A 202 7.19 -6.68 -2.91
C ILE A 202 6.87 -8.15 -2.64
N GLU A 203 7.91 -8.95 -2.44
CA GLU A 203 7.82 -10.37 -2.11
C GLU A 203 8.28 -10.57 -0.66
N ASN A 204 7.37 -11.00 0.21
CA ASN A 204 7.61 -11.18 1.65
C ASN A 204 8.02 -12.61 2.00
#